data_fc2bc80dbb26ba7ada96689c53d77cc9
#
_entry.id   fc2bc80dbb26ba7ada96689c53d77cc9
#
_cell.length_a   1.000
_cell.length_b   1.000
_cell.length_c   1.000
_cell.angle_alpha   90.00
_cell.angle_beta   90.00
_cell.angle_gamma   90.00
#
_symmetry.space_group_name_H-M   'P 1'
#
loop_
_entity.id
_entity.type
_entity.pdbx_description
1 polymer ?
#
loop_
_entity_poly.entity_id
_entity_poly.type
_entity_poly.pdbx_seq_one_letter_code
_entity_poly.pdbx_strand_id
1 'polypeptide(L)'
;MKYSGLSCCIIGLVLVFMSGLATSAGPTAKAGLECGLGTAGISFLACKLSGKSSKECAEIGAGVGLAGALACSLYAKHLEARRKELAGKENNLDAQIHYVQGLNADTQQLNANLTQRVTSVTQDTDKLVAQISQQQITQEQLAHERKTRDDLVKTSQSEVAQGTQALQEAKQFRAQQSSSSAELDAEISKQEQLLAQAQRQVDLLAAQRARV
;
A
#
# COMPACT_ATOMS: atom_id res chain seq x y z
N MET A 1 -25.02 66.33 -14.75
CA MET A 1 -24.08 66.04 -15.79
C MET A 1 -23.42 64.72 -15.45
N LYS A 2 -23.88 63.58 -16.06
CA LYS A 2 -23.17 62.92 -17.20
C LYS A 2 -21.83 62.38 -16.71
N TYR A 3 -21.44 61.12 -16.76
CA TYR A 3 -21.72 59.90 -17.54
C TYR A 3 -21.18 58.75 -16.69
N SER A 4 -21.88 57.62 -16.46
CA SER A 4 -21.95 56.50 -17.39
C SER A 4 -20.57 55.95 -17.84
N GLY A 5 -20.26 54.79 -17.35
CA GLY A 5 -19.13 53.98 -17.75
C GLY A 5 -19.28 52.58 -17.28
N LEU A 6 -20.11 51.82 -18.02
CA LEU A 6 -20.09 50.34 -18.07
C LEU A 6 -18.67 49.85 -18.17
N SER A 7 -18.24 48.95 -17.35
CA SER A 7 -17.25 48.00 -17.75
C SER A 7 -17.70 46.63 -17.31
N CYS A 8 -18.24 46.01 -18.29
CA CYS A 8 -18.73 44.65 -18.42
C CYS A 8 -17.63 43.63 -18.11
N CYS A 9 -18.02 42.65 -17.36
CA CYS A 9 -17.77 41.23 -17.60
C CYS A 9 -16.44 40.86 -18.24
N ILE A 10 -15.65 40.12 -17.54
CA ILE A 10 -15.26 38.81 -18.04
C ILE A 10 -15.02 37.93 -16.79
N ILE A 11 -16.06 37.36 -16.23
CA ILE A 11 -15.96 36.13 -15.49
C ILE A 11 -15.62 35.08 -16.53
N GLY A 12 -14.35 34.88 -16.71
CA GLY A 12 -13.82 33.77 -17.47
C GLY A 12 -14.22 32.47 -16.77
N LEU A 13 -15.33 31.92 -17.24
CA LEU A 13 -15.77 30.57 -16.98
C LEU A 13 -14.69 29.62 -17.55
N VAL A 14 -13.67 29.34 -16.76
CA VAL A 14 -12.81 28.18 -16.98
C VAL A 14 -13.61 26.97 -16.53
N LEU A 15 -14.56 26.59 -17.35
CA LEU A 15 -15.06 25.22 -17.45
C LEU A 15 -13.86 24.39 -17.94
N VAL A 16 -13.03 23.97 -16.98
CA VAL A 16 -12.14 22.83 -17.19
C VAL A 16 -13.09 21.67 -17.44
N PHE A 17 -13.26 21.36 -18.70
CA PHE A 17 -13.74 20.08 -19.17
C PHE A 17 -12.78 19.02 -18.59
N MET A 18 -13.08 18.56 -17.40
CA MET A 18 -12.71 17.25 -16.93
C MET A 18 -13.54 16.27 -17.74
N SER A 19 -13.28 16.25 -19.05
CA SER A 19 -13.73 15.19 -19.95
C SER A 19 -13.19 13.91 -19.37
N GLY A 20 -14.12 13.09 -18.87
CA GLY A 20 -13.87 11.80 -18.29
C GLY A 20 -13.05 10.91 -19.21
N LEU A 21 -11.78 10.87 -18.99
CA LEU A 21 -10.98 9.68 -19.18
C LEU A 21 -11.26 8.77 -17.98
N ALA A 22 -12.45 8.15 -18.00
CA ALA A 22 -12.65 6.89 -17.33
C ALA A 22 -11.82 5.85 -18.09
N THR A 23 -10.51 6.02 -18.09
CA THR A 23 -9.60 4.91 -18.28
C THR A 23 -9.90 4.01 -17.11
N SER A 24 -10.40 2.82 -17.38
CA SER A 24 -10.47 1.72 -16.43
C SER A 24 -9.07 1.57 -15.86
N ALA A 25 -8.83 2.25 -14.74
CA ALA A 25 -7.56 2.14 -14.03
C ALA A 25 -7.46 0.67 -13.64
N GLY A 26 -6.51 -0.04 -14.25
CA GLY A 26 -6.28 -1.43 -13.94
C GLY A 26 -6.03 -1.62 -12.44
N PRO A 27 -6.16 -2.83 -11.91
CA PRO A 27 -6.04 -3.11 -10.48
C PRO A 27 -4.73 -2.56 -9.86
N THR A 28 -3.68 -2.45 -10.65
CA THR A 28 -2.38 -1.86 -10.25
C THR A 28 -2.42 -0.36 -10.02
N ALA A 29 -3.18 0.39 -10.83
CA ALA A 29 -3.29 1.85 -10.65
C ALA A 29 -4.12 2.19 -9.40
N LYS A 30 -5.18 1.41 -9.14
CA LYS A 30 -6.00 1.56 -7.93
C LYS A 30 -5.20 1.22 -6.67
N ALA A 31 -4.46 0.10 -6.67
CA ALA A 31 -3.58 -0.28 -5.57
C ALA A 31 -2.50 0.78 -5.30
N GLY A 32 -1.90 1.35 -6.33
CA GLY A 32 -0.90 2.42 -6.19
C GLY A 32 -1.44 3.68 -5.52
N LEU A 33 -2.69 4.06 -5.83
CA LEU A 33 -3.32 5.24 -5.27
C LEU A 33 -3.74 5.02 -3.80
N GLU A 34 -4.29 3.86 -3.48
CA GLU A 34 -4.68 3.49 -2.12
C GLU A 34 -3.48 3.38 -1.18
N CYS A 35 -2.33 2.89 -1.69
CA CYS A 35 -1.10 2.77 -0.91
C CYS A 35 -0.36 4.10 -0.67
N GLY A 36 -0.37 5.01 -1.64
CA GLY A 36 0.44 6.22 -1.58
C GLY A 36 -0.01 7.24 -0.54
N LEU A 37 -1.31 7.33 -0.32
CA LEU A 37 -1.89 8.33 0.57
C LEU A 37 -1.61 8.05 2.05
N GLY A 38 -1.54 6.77 2.45
CA GLY A 38 -1.32 6.39 3.86
C GLY A 38 0.10 6.70 4.37
N THR A 39 1.11 6.46 3.55
CA THR A 39 2.52 6.62 3.96
C THR A 39 3.02 8.06 3.92
N ALA A 40 2.46 8.92 3.06
CA ALA A 40 2.82 10.33 2.98
C ALA A 40 2.47 11.10 4.27
N GLY A 41 1.34 10.77 4.89
CA GLY A 41 0.87 11.42 6.11
C GLY A 41 1.77 11.19 7.32
N ILE A 42 2.24 9.95 7.54
CA ILE A 42 3.10 9.61 8.68
C ILE A 42 4.40 10.38 8.63
N SER A 43 5.03 10.44 7.46
CA SER A 43 6.32 11.11 7.30
C SER A 43 6.23 12.64 7.41
N PHE A 44 5.12 13.23 6.94
CA PHE A 44 4.87 14.66 7.08
C PHE A 44 4.80 15.08 8.55
N LEU A 45 4.08 14.30 9.36
CA LEU A 45 3.86 14.62 10.76
C LEU A 45 5.10 14.35 11.63
N ALA A 46 5.76 13.22 11.43
CA ALA A 46 7.04 12.94 12.09
C ALA A 46 8.07 14.05 11.82
N CYS A 47 8.10 14.57 10.60
CA CYS A 47 8.92 15.72 10.23
C CYS A 47 8.49 17.02 10.95
N LYS A 48 7.19 17.31 11.02
CA LYS A 48 6.65 18.47 11.76
C LYS A 48 7.03 18.42 13.24
N LEU A 49 6.93 17.25 13.84
CA LEU A 49 7.26 17.02 15.25
C LEU A 49 8.77 17.16 15.53
N SER A 50 9.62 17.02 14.51
CA SER A 50 11.06 17.31 14.61
C SER A 50 11.41 18.79 14.44
N GLY A 51 10.42 19.69 14.42
CA GLY A 51 10.62 21.14 14.35
C GLY A 51 10.91 21.71 12.96
N LYS A 52 10.76 20.91 11.91
CA LYS A 52 11.00 21.35 10.53
C LYS A 52 9.82 22.15 9.95
N SER A 53 10.10 22.98 8.96
CA SER A 53 9.08 23.78 8.28
C SER A 53 8.05 22.90 7.54
N SER A 54 6.83 23.43 7.35
CA SER A 54 5.78 22.72 6.60
C SER A 54 6.19 22.36 5.18
N LYS A 55 7.05 23.16 4.55
CA LYS A 55 7.53 22.93 3.20
C LYS A 55 8.50 21.75 3.14
N GLU A 56 9.49 21.71 4.04
CA GLU A 56 10.43 20.58 4.15
C GLU A 56 9.70 19.28 4.50
N CYS A 57 8.69 19.35 5.37
CA CYS A 57 7.88 18.19 5.75
C CYS A 57 6.98 17.72 4.62
N ALA A 58 6.49 18.60 3.76
CA ALA A 58 5.73 18.22 2.57
C ALA A 58 6.62 17.49 1.54
N GLU A 59 7.86 17.93 1.36
CA GLU A 59 8.82 17.26 0.49
C GLU A 59 9.20 15.86 1.00
N ILE A 60 9.45 15.74 2.30
CA ILE A 60 9.73 14.43 2.94
C ILE A 60 8.48 13.53 2.88
N GLY A 61 7.31 14.05 3.23
CA GLY A 61 6.04 13.30 3.19
C GLY A 61 5.69 12.82 1.78
N ALA A 62 5.88 13.66 0.77
CA ALA A 62 5.68 13.28 -0.63
C ALA A 62 6.67 12.17 -1.06
N GLY A 63 7.93 12.26 -0.66
CA GLY A 63 8.93 11.24 -0.98
C GLY A 63 8.59 9.87 -0.40
N VAL A 64 8.19 9.80 0.87
CA VAL A 64 7.84 8.54 1.53
C VAL A 64 6.47 8.01 1.07
N GLY A 65 5.51 8.91 0.81
CA GLY A 65 4.21 8.54 0.25
C GLY A 65 4.34 7.91 -1.13
N LEU A 66 5.17 8.48 -1.98
CA LEU A 66 5.47 7.92 -3.30
C LEU A 66 6.19 6.56 -3.18
N ALA A 67 7.13 6.41 -2.25
CA ALA A 67 7.81 5.13 -2.02
C ALA A 67 6.84 4.04 -1.56
N GLY A 68 5.89 4.37 -0.67
CA GLY A 68 4.84 3.45 -0.23
C GLY A 68 3.87 3.07 -1.35
N ALA A 69 3.42 4.04 -2.14
CA ALA A 69 2.58 3.79 -3.32
C ALA A 69 3.29 2.92 -4.36
N LEU A 70 4.58 3.20 -4.59
CA LEU A 70 5.40 2.40 -5.50
C LEU A 70 5.58 0.97 -5.01
N ALA A 71 5.79 0.75 -3.71
CA ALA A 71 5.95 -0.58 -3.13
C ALA A 71 4.69 -1.45 -3.34
N CYS A 72 3.50 -0.92 -3.03
CA CYS A 72 2.23 -1.62 -3.26
C CYS A 72 1.95 -1.89 -4.75
N SER A 73 2.19 -0.88 -5.60
CA SER A 73 2.00 -1.05 -7.03
C SER A 73 2.99 -2.05 -7.62
N LEU A 74 4.20 -2.17 -7.04
CA LEU A 74 5.20 -3.15 -7.43
C LEU A 74 4.76 -4.57 -7.08
N TYR A 75 4.28 -4.83 -5.84
CA TYR A 75 3.79 -6.16 -5.47
C TYR A 75 2.65 -6.63 -6.38
N ALA A 76 1.63 -5.78 -6.60
CA ALA A 76 0.53 -6.10 -7.52
C ALA A 76 1.01 -6.34 -8.97
N LYS A 77 1.97 -5.54 -9.45
CA LYS A 77 2.57 -5.74 -10.78
C LYS A 77 3.35 -7.04 -10.87
N HIS A 78 4.09 -7.40 -9.82
CA HIS A 78 4.81 -8.68 -9.77
C HIS A 78 3.83 -9.84 -9.85
N LEU A 79 2.74 -9.84 -9.06
CA LEU A 79 1.71 -10.87 -9.13
C LEU A 79 1.08 -10.97 -10.52
N GLU A 80 0.79 -9.83 -11.17
CA GLU A 80 0.27 -9.80 -12.54
C GLU A 80 1.28 -10.34 -13.55
N ALA A 81 2.56 -9.99 -13.42
CA ALA A 81 3.63 -10.51 -14.27
C ALA A 81 3.76 -12.02 -14.13
N ARG A 82 3.74 -12.57 -12.90
CA ARG A 82 3.76 -14.01 -12.64
C ARG A 82 2.58 -14.73 -13.29
N ARG A 83 1.37 -14.17 -13.19
CA ARG A 83 0.19 -14.74 -13.87
C ARG A 83 0.35 -14.75 -15.39
N LYS A 84 0.91 -13.70 -15.97
CA LYS A 84 1.19 -13.65 -17.43
C LYS A 84 2.23 -14.66 -17.87
N GLU A 85 3.27 -14.88 -17.07
CA GLU A 85 4.31 -15.89 -17.34
C GLU A 85 3.75 -17.31 -17.30
N LEU A 86 2.77 -17.58 -16.44
CA LEU A 86 2.11 -18.87 -16.31
C LEU A 86 1.02 -19.09 -17.37
N ALA A 87 0.42 -18.02 -17.90
CA ALA A 87 -0.71 -18.11 -18.83
C ALA A 87 -0.44 -19.02 -20.03
N GLY A 88 -1.32 -20.00 -20.26
CA GLY A 88 -1.19 -21.01 -21.29
C GLY A 88 -0.21 -22.17 -20.96
N LYS A 89 0.36 -22.16 -19.75
CA LYS A 89 1.28 -23.19 -19.24
C LYS A 89 0.80 -23.79 -17.92
N GLU A 90 -0.47 -23.58 -17.58
CA GLU A 90 -1.03 -23.95 -16.28
C GLU A 90 -0.95 -25.46 -15.99
N ASN A 91 -0.85 -26.28 -17.04
CA ASN A 91 -0.68 -27.73 -16.93
C ASN A 91 0.79 -28.18 -16.93
N ASN A 92 1.75 -27.27 -17.03
CA ASN A 92 3.17 -27.57 -17.01
C ASN A 92 3.70 -27.46 -15.57
N LEU A 93 4.21 -28.57 -15.03
CA LEU A 93 4.69 -28.64 -13.66
C LEU A 93 5.85 -27.67 -13.38
N ASP A 94 6.82 -27.59 -14.28
CA ASP A 94 7.97 -26.69 -14.10
C ASP A 94 7.54 -25.22 -14.09
N ALA A 95 6.56 -24.86 -14.94
CA ALA A 95 6.00 -23.52 -14.98
C ALA A 95 5.24 -23.18 -13.67
N GLN A 96 4.52 -24.14 -13.09
CA GLN A 96 3.86 -23.97 -11.80
C GLN A 96 4.88 -23.80 -10.65
N ILE A 97 5.93 -24.61 -10.61
CA ILE A 97 7.01 -24.50 -9.63
C ILE A 97 7.63 -23.11 -9.73
N HIS A 98 8.01 -22.69 -10.93
CA HIS A 98 8.60 -21.37 -11.17
C HIS A 98 7.66 -20.21 -10.74
N TYR A 99 6.36 -20.37 -11.02
CA TYR A 99 5.34 -19.41 -10.57
C TYR A 99 5.33 -19.27 -9.04
N VAL A 100 5.27 -20.39 -8.29
CA VAL A 100 5.22 -20.35 -6.82
C VAL A 100 6.54 -19.88 -6.22
N GLN A 101 7.68 -20.24 -6.80
CA GLN A 101 8.99 -19.70 -6.41
C GLN A 101 9.03 -18.16 -6.56
N GLY A 102 8.48 -17.65 -7.67
CA GLY A 102 8.33 -16.21 -7.88
C GLY A 102 7.42 -15.56 -6.83
N LEU A 103 6.28 -16.17 -6.51
CA LEU A 103 5.41 -15.68 -5.42
C LEU A 103 6.14 -15.65 -4.08
N ASN A 104 6.95 -16.66 -3.77
CA ASN A 104 7.73 -16.73 -2.55
C ASN A 104 8.73 -15.57 -2.46
N ALA A 105 9.45 -15.27 -3.54
CA ALA A 105 10.38 -14.15 -3.60
C ALA A 105 9.66 -12.80 -3.40
N ASP A 106 8.54 -12.60 -4.09
CA ASP A 106 7.76 -11.37 -4.00
C ASP A 106 7.15 -11.20 -2.59
N THR A 107 6.72 -12.29 -1.94
CA THR A 107 6.19 -12.25 -0.56
C THR A 107 7.30 -12.07 0.49
N GLN A 108 8.50 -12.55 0.26
CA GLN A 108 9.67 -12.22 1.11
C GLN A 108 9.96 -10.71 1.08
N GLN A 109 9.89 -10.10 -0.10
CA GLN A 109 10.05 -8.65 -0.23
C GLN A 109 8.93 -7.89 0.47
N LEU A 110 7.68 -8.37 0.36
CA LEU A 110 6.54 -7.81 1.11
C LEU A 110 6.80 -7.89 2.62
N ASN A 111 7.24 -9.02 3.15
CA ASN A 111 7.55 -9.19 4.56
C ASN A 111 8.64 -8.22 5.05
N ALA A 112 9.70 -8.02 4.26
CA ALA A 112 10.74 -7.04 4.59
C ALA A 112 10.16 -5.62 4.68
N ASN A 113 9.32 -5.22 3.72
CA ASN A 113 8.66 -3.92 3.71
C ASN A 113 7.70 -3.76 4.90
N LEU A 114 6.90 -4.77 5.22
CA LEU A 114 5.98 -4.75 6.37
C LEU A 114 6.76 -4.64 7.70
N THR A 115 7.87 -5.36 7.86
CA THR A 115 8.73 -5.26 9.04
C THR A 115 9.26 -3.84 9.23
N GLN A 116 9.71 -3.21 8.15
CA GLN A 116 10.17 -1.82 8.18
C GLN A 116 9.03 -0.86 8.56
N ARG A 117 7.82 -1.04 7.99
CA ARG A 117 6.63 -0.26 8.35
C ARG A 117 6.29 -0.40 9.84
N VAL A 118 6.25 -1.63 10.36
CA VAL A 118 5.98 -1.90 11.79
C VAL A 118 6.98 -1.18 12.67
N THR A 119 8.27 -1.25 12.35
CA THR A 119 9.34 -0.58 13.12
C THR A 119 9.13 0.93 13.15
N SER A 120 8.91 1.56 11.98
CA SER A 120 8.67 3.00 11.88
C SER A 120 7.42 3.42 12.65
N VAL A 121 6.30 2.73 12.41
CA VAL A 121 5.01 3.05 13.07
C VAL A 121 5.10 2.87 14.59
N THR A 122 5.84 1.88 15.09
CA THR A 122 6.03 1.69 16.52
C THR A 122 6.76 2.87 17.14
N GLN A 123 7.87 3.30 16.54
CA GLN A 123 8.62 4.47 17.01
C GLN A 123 7.80 5.76 16.99
N ASP A 124 7.03 5.96 15.93
CA ASP A 124 6.17 7.14 15.79
C ASP A 124 4.97 7.09 16.74
N THR A 125 4.43 5.90 17.02
CA THR A 125 3.37 5.70 18.01
C THR A 125 3.86 6.03 19.41
N ASP A 126 5.07 5.62 19.80
CA ASP A 126 5.63 5.91 21.12
C ASP A 126 5.81 7.42 21.34
N LYS A 127 6.31 8.14 20.31
CA LYS A 127 6.40 9.61 20.34
C LYS A 127 5.02 10.26 20.45
N LEU A 128 4.06 9.79 19.68
CA LEU A 128 2.70 10.34 19.66
C LEU A 128 1.99 10.14 21.00
N VAL A 129 2.12 8.96 21.62
CA VAL A 129 1.56 8.68 22.96
C VAL A 129 2.18 9.63 24.01
N ALA A 130 3.49 9.89 23.94
CA ALA A 130 4.15 10.85 24.81
C ALA A 130 3.60 12.28 24.63
N GLN A 131 3.35 12.71 23.38
CA GLN A 131 2.77 14.03 23.10
C GLN A 131 1.32 14.17 23.55
N ILE A 132 0.52 13.11 23.40
CA ILE A 132 -0.86 13.06 23.93
C ILE A 132 -0.82 13.26 25.45
N SER A 133 0.07 12.57 26.16
CA SER A 133 0.19 12.67 27.62
C SER A 133 0.63 14.06 28.09
N GLN A 134 1.41 14.77 27.28
CA GLN A 134 1.90 16.12 27.54
C GLN A 134 0.96 17.22 26.99
N GLN A 135 -0.19 16.85 26.43
CA GLN A 135 -1.14 17.78 25.81
C GLN A 135 -0.53 18.64 24.67
N GLN A 136 0.47 18.11 23.99
CA GLN A 136 1.22 18.81 22.93
C GLN A 136 0.67 18.57 21.52
N ILE A 137 -0.44 17.83 21.40
CA ILE A 137 -1.07 17.50 20.11
C ILE A 137 -2.51 18.02 20.07
N THR A 138 -2.92 18.60 18.95
CA THR A 138 -4.30 19.03 18.74
C THR A 138 -5.20 17.85 18.36
N GLN A 139 -6.53 18.02 18.55
CA GLN A 139 -7.50 16.99 18.14
C GLN A 139 -7.48 16.72 16.63
N GLU A 140 -7.23 17.77 15.83
CA GLU A 140 -7.12 17.62 14.36
C GLU A 140 -5.90 16.80 13.96
N GLN A 141 -4.75 17.06 14.60
CA GLN A 141 -3.53 16.29 14.38
C GLN A 141 -3.73 14.83 14.78
N LEU A 142 -4.36 14.57 15.92
CA LEU A 142 -4.66 13.23 16.38
C LEU A 142 -5.61 12.48 15.42
N ALA A 143 -6.66 13.16 14.93
CA ALA A 143 -7.58 12.58 13.96
C ALA A 143 -6.88 12.23 12.63
N HIS A 144 -5.97 13.10 12.18
CA HIS A 144 -5.17 12.85 10.99
C HIS A 144 -4.25 11.64 11.17
N GLU A 145 -3.56 11.54 12.32
CA GLU A 145 -2.70 10.41 12.65
C GLU A 145 -3.46 9.08 12.68
N ARG A 146 -4.64 9.06 13.29
CA ARG A 146 -5.52 7.88 13.31
C ARG A 146 -5.90 7.44 11.90
N LYS A 147 -6.33 8.41 11.07
CA LYS A 147 -6.69 8.13 9.68
C LYS A 147 -5.52 7.55 8.89
N THR A 148 -4.33 8.13 9.04
CA THR A 148 -3.13 7.66 8.35
C THR A 148 -2.77 6.22 8.72
N ARG A 149 -2.92 5.85 10.00
CA ARG A 149 -2.71 4.47 10.47
C ARG A 149 -3.78 3.51 9.97
N ASP A 150 -5.04 3.96 9.92
CA ASP A 150 -6.14 3.18 9.34
C ASP A 150 -5.88 2.86 7.86
N ASP A 151 -5.45 3.86 7.10
CA ASP A 151 -5.14 3.69 5.68
C ASP A 151 -3.94 2.76 5.48
N LEU A 152 -2.92 2.84 6.33
CA LEU A 152 -1.77 1.93 6.28
C LEU A 152 -2.17 0.47 6.59
N VAL A 153 -2.98 0.25 7.62
CA VAL A 153 -3.49 -1.10 7.96
C VAL A 153 -4.30 -1.68 6.81
N LYS A 154 -5.25 -0.92 6.25
CA LYS A 154 -6.06 -1.36 5.08
C LYS A 154 -5.20 -1.71 3.88
N THR A 155 -4.21 -0.89 3.58
CA THR A 155 -3.28 -1.12 2.49
C THR A 155 -2.51 -2.42 2.69
N SER A 156 -1.95 -2.62 3.88
CA SER A 156 -1.20 -3.82 4.21
C SER A 156 -2.09 -5.09 4.21
N GLN A 157 -3.34 -4.98 4.65
CA GLN A 157 -4.34 -6.05 4.52
C GLN A 157 -4.62 -6.40 3.06
N SER A 158 -4.75 -5.39 2.20
CA SER A 158 -4.96 -5.61 0.76
C SER A 158 -3.78 -6.34 0.11
N GLU A 159 -2.53 -6.00 0.48
CA GLU A 159 -1.33 -6.68 -0.01
C GLU A 159 -1.34 -8.18 0.38
N VAL A 160 -1.64 -8.48 1.64
CA VAL A 160 -1.73 -9.88 2.12
C VAL A 160 -2.88 -10.63 1.45
N ALA A 161 -4.03 -9.99 1.26
CA ALA A 161 -5.17 -10.59 0.58
C ALA A 161 -4.85 -10.97 -0.87
N GLN A 162 -4.13 -10.12 -1.60
CA GLN A 162 -3.68 -10.42 -2.98
C GLN A 162 -2.71 -11.61 -3.01
N GLY A 163 -1.77 -11.67 -2.07
CA GLY A 163 -0.87 -12.82 -1.92
C GLY A 163 -1.63 -14.11 -1.58
N THR A 164 -2.64 -14.02 -0.73
CA THR A 164 -3.51 -15.14 -0.37
C THR A 164 -4.29 -15.64 -1.59
N GLN A 165 -4.82 -14.74 -2.41
CA GLN A 165 -5.48 -15.11 -3.66
C GLN A 165 -4.52 -15.85 -4.61
N ALA A 166 -3.30 -15.34 -4.78
CA ALA A 166 -2.29 -16.00 -5.62
C ALA A 166 -1.92 -17.41 -5.09
N LEU A 167 -1.85 -17.58 -3.77
CA LEU A 167 -1.67 -18.90 -3.15
C LEU A 167 -2.84 -19.85 -3.46
N GLN A 168 -4.08 -19.37 -3.41
CA GLN A 168 -5.24 -20.18 -3.76
C GLN A 168 -5.21 -20.62 -5.23
N GLU A 169 -4.81 -19.75 -6.13
CA GLU A 169 -4.57 -20.10 -7.55
C GLU A 169 -3.52 -21.21 -7.67
N ALA A 170 -2.38 -21.08 -6.97
CA ALA A 170 -1.34 -22.10 -6.97
C ALA A 170 -1.83 -23.47 -6.45
N LYS A 171 -2.64 -23.48 -5.38
CA LYS A 171 -3.28 -24.70 -4.86
C LYS A 171 -4.27 -25.32 -5.85
N GLN A 172 -5.02 -24.50 -6.59
CA GLN A 172 -5.92 -24.99 -7.62
C GLN A 172 -5.15 -25.65 -8.77
N PHE A 173 -4.06 -25.05 -9.25
CA PHE A 173 -3.20 -25.67 -10.26
C PHE A 173 -2.62 -26.98 -9.75
N ARG A 174 -2.14 -27.02 -8.52
CA ARG A 174 -1.63 -28.24 -7.89
C ARG A 174 -2.70 -29.34 -7.82
N ALA A 175 -3.94 -29.00 -7.49
CA ALA A 175 -5.04 -29.97 -7.41
C ALA A 175 -5.43 -30.56 -8.77
N GLN A 176 -5.15 -29.86 -9.86
CA GLN A 176 -5.40 -30.33 -11.24
C GLN A 176 -4.30 -31.25 -11.77
N GLN A 177 -3.14 -31.29 -11.12
CA GLN A 177 -2.05 -32.20 -11.51
C GLN A 177 -2.33 -33.61 -11.05
N SER A 178 -2.23 -34.55 -11.99
CA SER A 178 -2.40 -36.00 -11.71
C SER A 178 -1.19 -36.65 -11.04
N SER A 179 -0.02 -36.00 -11.13
CA SER A 179 1.23 -36.47 -10.52
C SER A 179 1.55 -35.69 -9.25
N SER A 180 2.06 -36.36 -8.22
CA SER A 180 2.57 -35.69 -7.02
C SER A 180 3.90 -35.00 -7.33
N SER A 181 4.06 -33.77 -6.84
CA SER A 181 5.33 -33.03 -6.92
C SER A 181 5.68 -32.54 -5.53
N ALA A 182 6.66 -33.21 -4.91
CA ALA A 182 7.15 -32.82 -3.59
C ALA A 182 7.74 -31.40 -3.61
N GLU A 183 8.34 -30.98 -4.73
CA GLU A 183 8.90 -29.65 -4.89
C GLU A 183 7.81 -28.58 -4.92
N LEU A 184 6.76 -28.77 -5.73
CA LEU A 184 5.63 -27.84 -5.78
C LEU A 184 4.92 -27.74 -4.42
N ASP A 185 4.72 -28.86 -3.74
CA ASP A 185 4.11 -28.90 -2.41
C ASP A 185 4.97 -28.18 -1.38
N ALA A 186 6.29 -28.30 -1.44
CA ALA A 186 7.21 -27.57 -0.57
C ALA A 186 7.17 -26.05 -0.81
N GLU A 187 7.14 -25.61 -2.08
CA GLU A 187 7.07 -24.18 -2.42
C GLU A 187 5.71 -23.58 -2.02
N ILE A 188 4.60 -24.31 -2.18
CA ILE A 188 3.28 -23.90 -1.68
C ILE A 188 3.29 -23.75 -0.16
N SER A 189 3.85 -24.72 0.57
CA SER A 189 3.97 -24.68 2.03
C SER A 189 4.81 -23.47 2.50
N LYS A 190 5.90 -23.19 1.78
CA LYS A 190 6.72 -21.99 2.04
C LYS A 190 5.94 -20.69 1.83
N GLN A 191 5.14 -20.61 0.78
CA GLN A 191 4.27 -19.44 0.52
C GLN A 191 3.24 -19.25 1.63
N GLU A 192 2.66 -20.32 2.16
CA GLU A 192 1.75 -20.26 3.32
C GLU A 192 2.43 -19.65 4.54
N GLN A 193 3.65 -20.10 4.84
CA GLN A 193 4.42 -19.58 5.98
C GLN A 193 4.77 -18.10 5.82
N LEU A 194 5.16 -17.67 4.62
CA LEU A 194 5.47 -16.28 4.31
C LEU A 194 4.24 -15.38 4.44
N LEU A 195 3.07 -15.82 3.96
CA LEU A 195 1.82 -15.08 4.12
C LEU A 195 1.36 -15.03 5.57
N ALA A 196 1.52 -16.11 6.33
CA ALA A 196 1.26 -16.09 7.77
C ALA A 196 2.18 -15.12 8.53
N GLN A 197 3.44 -14.97 8.08
CA GLN A 197 4.34 -13.94 8.61
C GLN A 197 3.86 -12.54 8.23
N ALA A 198 3.46 -12.31 6.98
CA ALA A 198 2.92 -11.03 6.53
C ALA A 198 1.68 -10.64 7.34
N GLN A 199 0.76 -11.57 7.58
CA GLN A 199 -0.43 -11.34 8.39
C GLN A 199 -0.06 -10.90 9.81
N ARG A 200 0.90 -11.55 10.46
CA ARG A 200 1.38 -11.14 11.79
C ARG A 200 1.92 -9.70 11.80
N GLN A 201 2.59 -9.25 10.75
CA GLN A 201 3.06 -7.87 10.66
C GLN A 201 1.88 -6.89 10.53
N VAL A 202 0.85 -7.25 9.78
CA VAL A 202 -0.39 -6.44 9.68
C VAL A 202 -1.10 -6.35 11.02
N ASP A 203 -1.16 -7.45 11.78
CA ASP A 203 -1.75 -7.45 13.13
C ASP A 203 -0.96 -6.54 14.09
N LEU A 204 0.37 -6.50 13.98
CA LEU A 204 1.20 -5.56 14.73
C LEU A 204 0.92 -4.10 14.35
N LEU A 205 0.73 -3.79 13.06
CA LEU A 205 0.34 -2.45 12.62
C LEU A 205 -1.03 -2.06 13.19
N ALA A 206 -2.00 -2.98 13.18
CA ALA A 206 -3.31 -2.77 13.76
C ALA A 206 -3.24 -2.54 15.28
N ALA A 207 -2.36 -3.26 15.98
CA ALA A 207 -2.12 -3.06 17.41
C ALA A 207 -1.52 -1.67 17.69
N GLN A 208 -0.59 -1.17 16.88
CA GLN A 208 -0.05 0.18 17.03
C GLN A 208 -1.12 1.26 16.78
N ARG A 209 -2.02 1.03 15.82
CA ARG A 209 -3.17 1.92 15.56
C ARG A 209 -4.09 2.01 16.77
N ALA A 210 -4.33 0.90 17.47
CA ALA A 210 -5.21 0.86 18.64
C ALA A 210 -4.66 1.62 19.87
N ARG A 211 -3.37 1.96 19.91
CA ARG A 211 -2.71 2.72 20.99
C ARG A 211 -2.97 4.22 20.92
N VAL A 212 -3.51 4.72 19.82
CA VAL A 212 -3.72 6.13 19.51
C VAL A 212 -5.18 6.38 19.18
#